data_5bc2d4f7d814286b245f02dfb2ce3f98
#
_entry.id   5bc2d4f7d814286b245f02dfb2ce3f98
#
_cell.length_a   1.000
_cell.length_b   1.000
_cell.length_c   1.000
_cell.angle_alpha   90.00
_cell.angle_beta   90.00
_cell.angle_gamma   90.00
#
_symmetry.space_group_name_H-M   'P 1'
#
loop_
_entity.id
_entity.type
_entity.pdbx_description
1 polymer ?
#
loop_
_entity_poly.entity_id
_entity_poly.type
_entity_poly.pdbx_seq_one_letter_code
_entity_poly.pdbx_strand_id
1 'polypeptide(L)'
;MIIIFKNKLLKISLASLLLILFPMRVMGDEKSENSTNLNIESPSAILIDGESGKILFEKNSQEVRSATSLMKIMNLLLAAEAIEKGDINLNEKVPISENSEKVSGAGVWLKENESVSVEDLIKAIALVSANDACVSLAEHMKESEGSFVSKMNQKASKLQMSNTIFKDCIGGDDDGNVSTAHDISIMAKELMKHENVSSCLTTWIDHIRNGETQIVNTNKLLKSFKGSTGIKTGTSEKAGSCIAASAERNGVKLIAVILGAKDVKERDKEIISLLNYGFDEFIKITPKIPENFPETLKIKNGMKSEIKIYTPVKENFLIHKSLLGKISSNINLPEEISAPIDKNQKIGEINYNIGNETVYRCNINSSDEVEKINFKSVLGCVVFQFFKM
;
A
#
# COMPACT_ATOMS: atom_id res chain seq x y z
N MET A 1 -47.45 -36.85 -59.32
CA MET A 1 -46.33 -37.67 -59.75
C MET A 1 -45.50 -37.99 -58.53
N ILE A 2 -45.60 -39.24 -58.12
CA ILE A 2 -45.09 -39.81 -56.84
C ILE A 2 -43.61 -40.11 -57.02
N ILE A 3 -42.72 -39.71 -56.15
CA ILE A 3 -41.48 -40.43 -55.97
C ILE A 3 -41.17 -40.51 -54.48
N ILE A 4 -41.19 -41.78 -54.06
CA ILE A 4 -40.83 -42.31 -52.75
C ILE A 4 -39.30 -42.31 -52.67
N PHE A 5 -38.74 -41.85 -51.54
CA PHE A 5 -37.40 -42.27 -51.14
C PHE A 5 -37.31 -42.72 -49.68
N LYS A 6 -36.77 -43.90 -49.59
CA LYS A 6 -36.64 -44.83 -48.48
C LYS A 6 -35.91 -44.30 -47.24
N ASN A 7 -36.42 -44.75 -46.13
CA ASN A 7 -35.78 -44.80 -44.79
C ASN A 7 -34.30 -45.26 -44.80
N LYS A 8 -33.44 -44.53 -44.09
CA LYS A 8 -32.30 -45.12 -43.40
C LYS A 8 -32.34 -44.68 -41.93
N LEU A 9 -32.69 -45.62 -41.10
CA LEU A 9 -32.53 -45.57 -39.64
C LEU A 9 -31.03 -45.43 -39.33
N LEU A 10 -30.64 -44.32 -38.76
CA LEU A 10 -29.34 -44.14 -38.14
C LEU A 10 -29.54 -44.31 -36.64
N LYS A 11 -29.06 -45.42 -36.11
CA LYS A 11 -29.02 -45.73 -34.66
C LYS A 11 -28.05 -44.76 -34.03
N ILE A 12 -28.55 -43.77 -33.29
CA ILE A 12 -27.73 -42.94 -32.41
C ILE A 12 -27.61 -43.69 -31.09
N SER A 13 -26.41 -44.19 -30.84
CA SER A 13 -26.02 -44.78 -29.56
C SER A 13 -26.02 -43.69 -28.50
N LEU A 14 -26.85 -43.89 -27.47
CA LEU A 14 -26.93 -43.05 -26.28
C LEU A 14 -25.71 -43.34 -25.40
N ALA A 15 -24.60 -42.61 -25.63
CA ALA A 15 -23.46 -42.59 -24.72
C ALA A 15 -23.86 -41.72 -23.55
N SER A 16 -24.18 -42.34 -22.45
CA SER A 16 -24.42 -41.73 -21.13
C SER A 16 -23.19 -40.94 -20.70
N LEU A 17 -23.26 -39.61 -20.82
CA LEU A 17 -22.29 -38.66 -20.26
C LEU A 17 -22.51 -38.62 -18.74
N LEU A 18 -21.77 -39.43 -18.01
CA LEU A 18 -21.69 -39.38 -16.55
C LEU A 18 -20.95 -38.08 -16.19
N LEU A 19 -21.69 -37.02 -15.89
CA LEU A 19 -21.16 -35.82 -15.23
C LEU A 19 -20.76 -36.22 -13.82
N ILE A 20 -19.48 -36.49 -13.62
CA ILE A 20 -18.90 -36.60 -12.27
C ILE A 20 -18.90 -35.19 -11.69
N LEU A 21 -19.93 -34.87 -10.91
CA LEU A 21 -19.95 -33.74 -10.01
C LEU A 21 -18.85 -33.98 -8.95
N PHE A 22 -17.65 -33.51 -9.22
CA PHE A 22 -16.69 -33.26 -8.15
C PHE A 22 -17.29 -32.17 -7.25
N PRO A 23 -17.53 -32.41 -5.97
CA PRO A 23 -17.83 -31.32 -5.07
C PRO A 23 -16.57 -30.45 -5.04
N MET A 24 -16.65 -29.25 -5.62
CA MET A 24 -15.73 -28.19 -5.31
C MET A 24 -15.85 -27.96 -3.81
N ARG A 25 -14.94 -28.58 -3.07
CA ARG A 25 -14.73 -28.26 -1.67
C ARG A 25 -14.24 -26.81 -1.67
N VAL A 26 -15.17 -25.89 -1.45
CA VAL A 26 -14.83 -24.53 -1.03
C VAL A 26 -13.99 -24.75 0.22
N MET A 27 -12.68 -24.57 0.09
CA MET A 27 -11.81 -24.43 1.25
C MET A 27 -12.31 -23.17 1.95
N GLY A 28 -13.16 -23.40 2.94
CA GLY A 28 -13.47 -22.34 3.90
C GLY A 28 -12.14 -21.91 4.48
N ASP A 29 -11.86 -20.61 4.42
CA ASP A 29 -10.83 -19.98 5.21
C ASP A 29 -11.00 -20.51 6.64
N GLU A 30 -10.07 -21.34 7.10
CA GLU A 30 -9.90 -21.56 8.53
C GLU A 30 -9.57 -20.19 9.11
N LYS A 31 -10.62 -19.52 9.60
CA LYS A 31 -10.45 -18.40 10.50
C LYS A 31 -9.56 -18.91 11.62
N SER A 32 -8.31 -18.46 11.61
CA SER A 32 -7.42 -18.57 12.75
C SER A 32 -8.19 -17.97 13.94
N GLU A 33 -8.76 -18.83 14.77
CA GLU A 33 -9.32 -18.46 16.06
C GLU A 33 -8.18 -18.10 17.03
N ASN A 34 -7.47 -17.04 16.73
CA ASN A 34 -6.83 -16.23 17.74
C ASN A 34 -7.89 -15.26 18.23
N SER A 35 -8.65 -15.68 19.25
CA SER A 35 -9.60 -14.82 19.97
C SER A 35 -8.83 -13.69 20.64
N THR A 36 -8.48 -12.68 19.86
CA THR A 36 -8.02 -11.42 20.39
C THR A 36 -9.20 -10.76 21.07
N ASN A 37 -9.06 -10.39 22.33
CA ASN A 37 -10.04 -9.59 23.10
C ASN A 37 -10.21 -8.17 22.53
N LEU A 38 -9.91 -7.98 21.24
CA LEU A 38 -10.05 -6.70 20.56
C LEU A 38 -11.52 -6.51 20.15
N ASN A 39 -12.24 -5.71 20.92
CA ASN A 39 -13.63 -5.37 20.63
C ASN A 39 -13.68 -4.07 19.83
N ILE A 40 -13.98 -4.15 18.54
CA ILE A 40 -14.25 -3.03 17.64
C ILE A 40 -15.75 -3.05 17.32
N GLU A 41 -16.49 -2.07 17.79
CA GLU A 41 -17.94 -1.94 17.55
C GLU A 41 -18.23 -1.28 16.20
N SER A 42 -17.36 -0.37 15.76
CA SER A 42 -17.48 0.30 14.45
C SER A 42 -17.71 -0.67 13.31
N PRO A 43 -18.53 -0.31 12.32
CA PRO A 43 -18.93 -1.20 11.22
C PRO A 43 -17.78 -1.74 10.39
N SER A 44 -16.73 -0.92 10.15
CA SER A 44 -15.59 -1.31 9.32
C SER A 44 -14.29 -0.82 9.93
N ALA A 45 -13.30 -1.70 9.99
CA ALA A 45 -11.97 -1.40 10.53
C ALA A 45 -10.87 -2.22 9.84
N ILE A 46 -9.67 -1.68 9.80
CA ILE A 46 -8.47 -2.39 9.34
C ILE A 46 -7.23 -1.89 10.09
N LEU A 47 -6.29 -2.79 10.32
CA LEU A 47 -4.93 -2.50 10.75
C LEU A 47 -3.96 -3.16 9.80
N ILE A 48 -3.01 -2.41 9.29
CA ILE A 48 -1.95 -2.91 8.42
C ILE A 48 -0.56 -2.58 8.95
N ASP A 49 0.42 -3.37 8.56
CA ASP A 49 1.83 -2.99 8.61
C ASP A 49 2.07 -1.84 7.63
N GLY A 50 2.52 -0.70 8.13
CA GLY A 50 2.73 0.50 7.33
C GLY A 50 3.85 0.39 6.28
N GLU A 51 4.73 -0.59 6.39
CA GLU A 51 5.81 -0.83 5.41
C GLU A 51 5.37 -1.80 4.32
N SER A 52 4.99 -3.02 4.68
CA SER A 52 4.60 -4.05 3.71
C SER A 52 3.17 -3.90 3.21
N GLY A 53 2.26 -3.37 4.03
CA GLY A 53 0.81 -3.36 3.77
C GLY A 53 0.13 -4.67 4.20
N LYS A 54 0.84 -5.58 4.89
CA LYS A 54 0.24 -6.81 5.41
C LYS A 54 -0.89 -6.48 6.37
N ILE A 55 -2.05 -7.12 6.17
CA ILE A 55 -3.20 -6.99 7.07
C ILE A 55 -2.90 -7.72 8.38
N LEU A 56 -3.05 -7.01 9.50
CA LEU A 56 -2.85 -7.52 10.86
C LEU A 56 -4.16 -7.75 11.58
N PHE A 57 -5.18 -6.97 11.23
CA PHE A 57 -6.56 -7.10 11.70
C PHE A 57 -7.50 -6.50 10.66
N GLU A 58 -8.66 -7.11 10.48
CA GLU A 58 -9.73 -6.54 9.68
C GLU A 58 -11.11 -6.94 10.20
N LYS A 59 -12.06 -6.02 10.01
CA LYS A 59 -13.48 -6.21 10.22
C LYS A 59 -14.21 -5.50 9.08
N ASN A 60 -14.92 -6.24 8.23
CA ASN A 60 -15.67 -5.70 7.08
C ASN A 60 -14.86 -4.66 6.28
N SER A 61 -13.54 -4.90 6.13
CA SER A 61 -12.61 -3.90 5.58
C SER A 61 -12.90 -3.53 4.13
N GLN A 62 -13.59 -4.39 3.39
CA GLN A 62 -14.01 -4.20 1.99
C GLN A 62 -15.43 -3.64 1.84
N GLU A 63 -16.14 -3.36 2.94
CA GLU A 63 -17.46 -2.75 2.89
C GLU A 63 -17.40 -1.32 2.37
N VAL A 64 -18.12 -1.05 1.28
CA VAL A 64 -18.19 0.27 0.65
C VAL A 64 -19.02 1.22 1.53
N ARG A 65 -18.41 2.34 1.93
CA ARG A 65 -19.02 3.33 2.83
C ARG A 65 -18.66 4.76 2.39
N SER A 66 -19.44 5.75 2.83
CA SER A 66 -18.98 7.14 2.82
C SER A 66 -17.78 7.26 3.77
N ALA A 67 -16.74 7.93 3.31
CA ALA A 67 -15.48 8.10 4.06
C ALA A 67 -15.19 9.57 4.37
N THR A 68 -16.11 10.46 3.98
CA THR A 68 -16.04 11.90 4.27
C THR A 68 -14.63 12.48 4.01
N SER A 69 -14.14 13.32 4.87
CA SER A 69 -12.83 13.99 4.72
C SER A 69 -11.61 13.07 4.68
N LEU A 70 -11.75 11.75 4.89
CA LEU A 70 -10.63 10.82 4.63
C LEU A 70 -10.29 10.77 3.14
N MET A 71 -11.23 11.11 2.25
CA MET A 71 -10.99 11.22 0.81
C MET A 71 -9.90 12.26 0.46
N LYS A 72 -9.70 13.27 1.32
CA LYS A 72 -8.64 14.28 1.17
C LYS A 72 -7.21 13.71 1.28
N ILE A 73 -7.06 12.47 1.75
CA ILE A 73 -5.77 11.77 1.72
C ILE A 73 -5.29 11.65 0.26
N MET A 74 -6.20 11.43 -0.71
CA MET A 74 -5.84 11.39 -2.13
C MET A 74 -5.41 12.77 -2.66
N ASN A 75 -6.04 13.84 -2.18
CA ASN A 75 -5.65 15.21 -2.53
C ASN A 75 -4.21 15.48 -2.09
N LEU A 76 -3.88 15.18 -0.83
CA LEU A 76 -2.53 15.30 -0.27
C LEU A 76 -1.52 14.41 -1.00
N LEU A 77 -1.89 13.19 -1.36
CA LEU A 77 -1.04 12.26 -2.09
C LEU A 77 -0.68 12.79 -3.50
N LEU A 78 -1.65 13.30 -4.23
CA LEU A 78 -1.42 13.86 -5.55
C LEU A 78 -0.55 15.13 -5.50
N ALA A 79 -0.74 15.96 -4.46
CA ALA A 79 0.11 17.12 -4.21
C ALA A 79 1.55 16.71 -3.91
N ALA A 80 1.74 15.70 -3.05
CA ALA A 80 3.06 15.17 -2.71
C ALA A 80 3.81 14.67 -3.95
N GLU A 81 3.14 13.88 -4.80
CA GLU A 81 3.71 13.40 -6.06
C GLU A 81 4.04 14.52 -7.05
N ALA A 82 3.21 15.57 -7.11
CA ALA A 82 3.43 16.69 -7.99
C ALA A 82 4.66 17.53 -7.54
N ILE A 83 4.84 17.70 -6.23
CA ILE A 83 6.02 18.36 -5.66
C ILE A 83 7.29 17.57 -5.97
N GLU A 84 7.29 16.25 -5.79
CA GLU A 84 8.45 15.39 -6.08
C GLU A 84 8.85 15.39 -7.56
N LYS A 85 7.86 15.52 -8.46
CA LYS A 85 8.12 15.66 -9.90
C LYS A 85 8.56 17.06 -10.33
N GLY A 86 8.43 18.04 -9.45
CA GLY A 86 8.68 19.43 -9.77
C GLY A 86 7.56 20.09 -10.60
N ASP A 87 6.37 19.47 -10.64
CA ASP A 87 5.19 20.03 -11.34
C ASP A 87 4.62 21.25 -10.59
N ILE A 88 4.76 21.29 -9.26
CA ILE A 88 4.42 22.40 -8.37
C ILE A 88 5.49 22.58 -7.31
N ASN A 89 5.56 23.78 -6.70
CA ASN A 89 6.53 24.10 -5.65
C ASN A 89 5.83 24.60 -4.37
N LEU A 90 6.32 24.20 -3.19
CA LEU A 90 5.75 24.60 -1.90
C LEU A 90 5.58 26.10 -1.72
N ASN A 91 6.54 26.91 -2.20
CA ASN A 91 6.53 28.37 -2.09
C ASN A 91 5.69 29.04 -3.19
N GLU A 92 5.22 28.28 -4.17
CA GLU A 92 4.41 28.81 -5.27
C GLU A 92 3.11 29.40 -4.75
N LYS A 93 2.69 30.56 -5.30
CA LYS A 93 1.49 31.25 -4.88
C LYS A 93 0.31 30.86 -5.76
N VAL A 94 -0.75 30.43 -5.14
CA VAL A 94 -2.00 29.99 -5.75
C VAL A 94 -3.01 31.11 -5.61
N PRO A 95 -3.52 31.69 -6.71
CA PRO A 95 -4.64 32.63 -6.65
C PRO A 95 -5.93 31.87 -6.27
N ILE A 96 -6.68 32.41 -5.31
CA ILE A 96 -7.91 31.81 -4.84
C ILE A 96 -9.07 32.20 -5.76
N SER A 97 -9.80 31.20 -6.22
CA SER A 97 -10.97 31.35 -7.09
C SER A 97 -12.25 31.65 -6.31
N GLU A 98 -13.27 32.16 -7.01
CA GLU A 98 -14.62 32.31 -6.49
C GLU A 98 -15.20 30.95 -6.01
N ASN A 99 -14.93 29.84 -6.73
CA ASN A 99 -15.35 28.49 -6.34
C ASN A 99 -14.77 28.08 -4.98
N SER A 100 -13.47 28.32 -4.77
CA SER A 100 -12.80 28.05 -3.51
C SER A 100 -13.40 28.83 -2.35
N GLU A 101 -13.67 30.15 -2.54
CA GLU A 101 -14.29 30.98 -1.50
C GLU A 101 -15.71 30.53 -1.14
N LYS A 102 -16.48 30.06 -2.14
CA LYS A 102 -17.89 29.68 -1.96
C LYS A 102 -18.10 28.27 -1.45
N VAL A 103 -17.07 27.42 -1.43
CA VAL A 103 -17.23 26.05 -0.96
C VAL A 103 -17.60 26.01 0.52
N SER A 104 -18.61 25.21 0.85
CA SER A 104 -19.13 25.11 2.21
C SER A 104 -18.34 24.11 3.07
N GLY A 105 -18.53 24.15 4.39
CA GLY A 105 -17.98 23.21 5.36
C GLY A 105 -16.72 23.72 6.04
N ALA A 106 -15.81 22.82 6.42
CA ALA A 106 -14.57 23.17 7.08
C ALA A 106 -13.66 23.99 6.15
N GLY A 107 -13.09 25.08 6.61
CA GLY A 107 -12.25 25.95 5.81
C GLY A 107 -11.36 26.86 6.64
N VAL A 108 -10.48 27.57 5.99
CA VAL A 108 -9.65 28.63 6.56
C VAL A 108 -10.06 30.01 6.04
N TRP A 109 -11.28 30.08 5.46
CA TRP A 109 -11.93 31.28 4.93
C TRP A 109 -11.08 32.02 3.91
N LEU A 110 -10.61 31.28 2.90
CA LEU A 110 -9.91 31.86 1.76
C LEU A 110 -10.82 32.84 1.00
N LYS A 111 -10.23 33.93 0.50
CA LYS A 111 -10.95 34.98 -0.22
C LYS A 111 -10.58 35.01 -1.69
N GLU A 112 -11.55 35.24 -2.55
CA GLU A 112 -11.33 35.44 -3.97
C GLU A 112 -10.22 36.48 -4.19
N ASN A 113 -9.31 36.21 -5.14
CA ASN A 113 -8.12 37.01 -5.44
C ASN A 113 -7.06 37.08 -4.33
N GLU A 114 -7.25 36.41 -3.19
CA GLU A 114 -6.16 36.14 -2.25
C GLU A 114 -5.10 35.25 -2.90
N SER A 115 -3.84 35.36 -2.49
CA SER A 115 -2.75 34.54 -3.00
C SER A 115 -2.09 33.77 -1.85
N VAL A 116 -2.26 32.45 -1.82
CA VAL A 116 -1.81 31.56 -0.73
C VAL A 116 -0.75 30.58 -1.24
N SER A 117 0.23 30.23 -0.43
CA SER A 117 1.27 29.27 -0.87
C SER A 117 0.70 27.84 -0.94
N VAL A 118 1.27 27.02 -1.83
CA VAL A 118 0.97 25.59 -1.89
C VAL A 118 1.19 24.93 -0.52
N GLU A 119 2.25 25.32 0.20
CA GLU A 119 2.54 24.85 1.56
C GLU A 119 1.38 25.16 2.53
N ASP A 120 0.89 26.41 2.54
CA ASP A 120 -0.21 26.82 3.41
C ASP A 120 -1.52 26.07 3.07
N LEU A 121 -1.80 25.83 1.79
CA LEU A 121 -2.94 25.02 1.35
C LEU A 121 -2.83 23.57 1.85
N ILE A 122 -1.65 22.94 1.70
CA ILE A 122 -1.39 21.59 2.20
C ILE A 122 -1.58 21.53 3.73
N LYS A 123 -1.02 22.50 4.47
CA LYS A 123 -1.21 22.60 5.93
C LYS A 123 -2.69 22.74 6.30
N ALA A 124 -3.44 23.57 5.61
CA ALA A 124 -4.87 23.76 5.84
C ALA A 124 -5.67 22.46 5.58
N ILE A 125 -5.37 21.71 4.51
CA ILE A 125 -6.00 20.41 4.22
C ILE A 125 -5.64 19.38 5.28
N ALA A 126 -4.37 19.29 5.65
CA ALA A 126 -3.87 18.27 6.58
C ALA A 126 -4.38 18.48 8.00
N LEU A 127 -4.29 19.71 8.55
CA LEU A 127 -4.56 19.99 9.94
C LEU A 127 -6.06 20.23 10.21
N VAL A 128 -6.68 21.14 9.46
CA VAL A 128 -8.07 21.55 9.72
C VAL A 128 -9.07 21.03 8.70
N SER A 129 -8.63 20.21 7.75
CA SER A 129 -9.52 19.60 6.74
C SER A 129 -10.21 20.62 5.82
N ALA A 130 -9.55 21.74 5.53
CA ALA A 130 -10.08 22.88 4.80
C ALA A 130 -10.56 22.52 3.39
N ASN A 131 -11.84 22.73 3.10
CA ASN A 131 -12.46 22.46 1.79
C ASN A 131 -12.01 23.50 0.75
N ASP A 132 -11.98 24.78 1.15
CA ASP A 132 -11.50 25.88 0.33
C ASP A 132 -10.06 25.67 -0.16
N ALA A 133 -9.18 25.18 0.73
CA ALA A 133 -7.82 24.81 0.35
C ALA A 133 -7.77 23.61 -0.60
N CYS A 134 -8.68 22.60 -0.44
CA CYS A 134 -8.76 21.47 -1.36
C CYS A 134 -9.12 21.91 -2.79
N VAL A 135 -10.14 22.74 -2.92
CA VAL A 135 -10.60 23.26 -4.22
C VAL A 135 -9.49 24.11 -4.86
N SER A 136 -8.89 25.04 -4.09
CA SER A 136 -7.78 25.88 -4.59
C SER A 136 -6.62 25.07 -5.11
N LEU A 137 -6.20 24.05 -4.36
CA LEU A 137 -5.07 23.19 -4.76
C LEU A 137 -5.44 22.32 -5.97
N ALA A 138 -6.68 21.80 -6.04
CA ALA A 138 -7.16 21.01 -7.15
C ALA A 138 -7.18 21.81 -8.47
N GLU A 139 -7.75 23.02 -8.44
CA GLU A 139 -7.81 23.92 -9.59
C GLU A 139 -6.41 24.35 -10.04
N HIS A 140 -5.50 24.65 -9.11
CA HIS A 140 -4.11 24.99 -9.41
C HIS A 140 -3.37 23.83 -10.10
N MET A 141 -3.56 22.61 -9.62
CA MET A 141 -2.86 21.45 -10.18
C MET A 141 -3.42 20.96 -11.50
N LYS A 142 -4.70 21.24 -11.83
CA LYS A 142 -5.40 20.65 -12.98
C LYS A 142 -6.37 21.58 -13.69
N GLU A 143 -6.25 22.89 -13.52
CA GLU A 143 -7.09 23.92 -14.15
C GLU A 143 -8.57 23.84 -13.78
N SER A 144 -9.07 22.71 -13.25
CA SER A 144 -10.42 22.54 -12.74
C SER A 144 -10.53 21.40 -11.74
N GLU A 145 -11.47 21.50 -10.81
CA GLU A 145 -11.77 20.42 -9.86
C GLU A 145 -12.16 19.12 -10.59
N GLY A 146 -12.97 19.19 -11.65
CA GLY A 146 -13.36 18.00 -12.42
C GLY A 146 -12.20 17.24 -13.04
N SER A 147 -11.20 17.97 -13.58
CA SER A 147 -9.96 17.39 -14.10
C SER A 147 -9.13 16.76 -12.97
N PHE A 148 -9.09 17.39 -11.81
CA PHE A 148 -8.42 16.86 -10.64
C PHE A 148 -9.09 15.59 -10.10
N VAL A 149 -10.43 15.55 -9.99
CA VAL A 149 -11.21 14.37 -9.61
C VAL A 149 -10.97 13.20 -10.57
N SER A 150 -10.88 13.48 -11.87
CA SER A 150 -10.48 12.46 -12.85
C SER A 150 -9.10 11.89 -12.56
N LYS A 151 -8.15 12.73 -12.11
CA LYS A 151 -6.82 12.31 -11.69
C LYS A 151 -6.85 11.48 -10.41
N MET A 152 -7.70 11.85 -9.42
CA MET A 152 -7.91 11.06 -8.18
C MET A 152 -8.39 9.65 -8.52
N ASN A 153 -9.39 9.49 -9.39
CA ASN A 153 -9.90 8.19 -9.82
C ASN A 153 -8.84 7.39 -10.61
N GLN A 154 -8.04 8.03 -11.46
CA GLN A 154 -6.92 7.38 -12.14
C GLN A 154 -5.86 6.87 -11.15
N LYS A 155 -5.54 7.64 -10.10
CA LYS A 155 -4.60 7.22 -9.06
C LYS A 155 -5.19 6.07 -8.25
N ALA A 156 -6.46 6.11 -7.87
CA ALA A 156 -7.16 5.01 -7.20
C ALA A 156 -7.05 3.71 -8.01
N SER A 157 -7.32 3.77 -9.31
CA SER A 157 -7.17 2.61 -10.22
C SER A 157 -5.72 2.07 -10.23
N LYS A 158 -4.71 2.95 -10.29
CA LYS A 158 -3.30 2.55 -10.26
C LYS A 158 -2.90 1.88 -8.94
N LEU A 159 -3.51 2.31 -7.84
CA LEU A 159 -3.32 1.74 -6.50
C LEU A 159 -4.19 0.51 -6.26
N GLN A 160 -4.98 0.07 -7.26
CA GLN A 160 -5.91 -1.06 -7.17
C GLN A 160 -7.01 -0.86 -6.11
N MET A 161 -7.39 0.37 -5.84
CA MET A 161 -8.49 0.75 -4.95
C MET A 161 -9.83 0.59 -5.69
N SER A 162 -10.22 -0.65 -5.94
CA SER A 162 -11.34 -0.99 -6.84
C SER A 162 -12.73 -0.60 -6.31
N ASN A 163 -12.83 -0.34 -5.01
CA ASN A 163 -14.09 0.02 -4.33
C ASN A 163 -14.14 1.52 -3.95
N THR A 164 -13.29 2.35 -4.58
CA THR A 164 -13.20 3.78 -4.30
C THR A 164 -13.63 4.59 -5.51
N ILE A 165 -14.53 5.56 -5.28
CA ILE A 165 -15.00 6.53 -6.27
C ILE A 165 -14.89 7.93 -5.68
N PHE A 166 -14.20 8.82 -6.38
CA PHE A 166 -14.15 10.25 -6.09
C PHE A 166 -15.11 10.99 -7.02
N LYS A 167 -15.97 11.85 -6.47
CA LYS A 167 -16.91 12.73 -7.19
C LYS A 167 -16.54 14.20 -7.04
N ASP A 168 -15.88 14.54 -5.95
CA ASP A 168 -15.30 15.84 -5.65
C ASP A 168 -13.93 15.68 -4.98
N CYS A 169 -13.22 16.79 -4.76
CA CYS A 169 -11.91 16.78 -4.10
C CYS A 169 -11.99 16.91 -2.57
N ILE A 170 -13.15 17.15 -1.99
CA ILE A 170 -13.34 17.43 -0.56
C ILE A 170 -13.88 16.24 0.24
N GLY A 171 -14.44 15.22 -0.44
CA GLY A 171 -15.10 14.10 0.20
C GLY A 171 -16.48 14.44 0.74
N GLY A 172 -17.28 15.19 -0.03
CA GLY A 172 -18.66 15.51 0.32
C GLY A 172 -19.55 14.26 0.42
N ASP A 173 -20.54 14.30 1.33
CA ASP A 173 -21.41 13.14 1.56
C ASP A 173 -22.50 12.97 0.47
N ASP A 174 -22.89 14.05 -0.19
CA ASP A 174 -24.05 14.07 -1.09
C ASP A 174 -23.73 13.57 -2.49
N ASP A 175 -22.47 13.56 -2.89
CA ASP A 175 -22.05 13.40 -4.29
C ASP A 175 -21.58 11.99 -4.64
N GLY A 176 -21.75 11.01 -3.75
CA GLY A 176 -21.41 9.61 -4.03
C GLY A 176 -19.92 9.30 -3.92
N ASN A 177 -19.18 10.09 -3.14
CA ASN A 177 -17.84 9.71 -2.69
C ASN A 177 -17.94 8.47 -1.80
N VAL A 178 -17.29 7.41 -2.22
CA VAL A 178 -17.28 6.14 -1.47
C VAL A 178 -15.90 5.51 -1.47
N SER A 179 -15.61 4.77 -0.41
CA SER A 179 -14.37 4.00 -0.28
C SER A 179 -14.59 2.84 0.69
N THR A 180 -13.53 2.11 0.99
CA THR A 180 -13.48 1.05 2.00
C THR A 180 -12.35 1.32 2.98
N ALA A 181 -12.40 0.72 4.17
CA ALA A 181 -11.28 0.84 5.11
C ALA A 181 -9.98 0.30 4.50
N HIS A 182 -10.08 -0.75 3.70
CA HIS A 182 -8.96 -1.33 2.96
C HIS A 182 -8.36 -0.32 1.96
N ASP A 183 -9.16 0.25 1.07
CA ASP A 183 -8.69 1.18 0.05
C ASP A 183 -8.10 2.46 0.68
N ILE A 184 -8.72 2.97 1.76
CA ILE A 184 -8.17 4.09 2.52
C ILE A 184 -6.82 3.74 3.12
N SER A 185 -6.62 2.53 3.63
CA SER A 185 -5.33 2.09 4.16
C SER A 185 -4.24 2.05 3.09
N ILE A 186 -4.59 1.69 1.85
CA ILE A 186 -3.67 1.70 0.70
C ILE A 186 -3.21 3.13 0.38
N MET A 187 -4.16 4.08 0.21
CA MET A 187 -3.77 5.46 -0.11
C MET A 187 -3.06 6.15 1.07
N ALA A 188 -3.42 5.81 2.31
CA ALA A 188 -2.74 6.30 3.50
C ALA A 188 -1.29 5.81 3.57
N LYS A 189 -1.05 4.52 3.31
CA LYS A 189 0.29 3.95 3.21
C LYS A 189 1.11 4.62 2.11
N GLU A 190 0.51 4.87 0.96
CA GLU A 190 1.19 5.55 -0.15
C GLU A 190 1.58 6.98 0.24
N LEU A 191 0.65 7.77 0.81
CA LEU A 191 0.93 9.13 1.28
C LEU A 191 2.09 9.17 2.30
N MET A 192 2.15 8.21 3.21
CA MET A 192 3.19 8.17 4.25
C MET A 192 4.60 7.91 3.73
N LYS A 193 4.78 7.58 2.45
CA LYS A 193 6.10 7.49 1.80
C LYS A 193 6.67 8.85 1.39
N HIS A 194 5.82 9.89 1.29
CA HIS A 194 6.17 11.21 0.78
C HIS A 194 6.42 12.18 1.94
N GLU A 195 7.69 12.33 2.36
CA GLU A 195 8.06 13.15 3.53
C GLU A 195 7.72 14.64 3.37
N ASN A 196 7.73 15.15 2.13
CA ASN A 196 7.41 16.54 1.79
C ASN A 196 6.00 16.98 2.22
N VAL A 197 5.05 16.05 2.37
CA VAL A 197 3.68 16.30 2.83
C VAL A 197 3.39 15.59 4.14
N SER A 198 3.86 14.35 4.33
CA SER A 198 3.54 13.57 5.53
C SER A 198 4.06 14.21 6.84
N SER A 199 5.12 15.02 6.77
CA SER A 199 5.62 15.78 7.92
C SER A 199 4.56 16.72 8.51
N CYS A 200 3.70 17.34 7.69
CA CYS A 200 2.61 18.20 8.14
C CYS A 200 1.58 17.42 8.97
N LEU A 201 1.38 16.12 8.70
CA LEU A 201 0.39 15.29 9.39
C LEU A 201 0.70 15.08 10.87
N THR A 202 1.96 15.25 11.28
CA THR A 202 2.41 15.13 12.68
C THR A 202 2.31 16.42 13.47
N THR A 203 2.04 17.52 12.79
CA THR A 203 2.00 18.86 13.40
C THR A 203 0.68 19.06 14.14
N TRP A 204 0.75 19.47 15.41
CA TRP A 204 -0.43 19.77 16.24
C TRP A 204 -0.96 21.20 16.04
N ILE A 205 -0.07 22.18 16.05
CA ILE A 205 -0.38 23.60 15.82
C ILE A 205 0.59 24.15 14.78
N ASP A 206 0.09 24.89 13.83
CA ASP A 206 0.90 25.64 12.86
C ASP A 206 0.20 26.96 12.50
N HIS A 207 0.83 27.73 11.64
CA HIS A 207 0.34 29.02 11.15
C HIS A 207 0.41 29.04 9.64
N ILE A 208 -0.55 29.70 9.04
CA ILE A 208 -0.62 30.00 7.61
C ILE A 208 -0.70 31.52 7.39
N ARG A 209 -0.63 31.97 6.13
CA ARG A 209 -0.67 33.42 5.79
C ARG A 209 0.41 34.21 6.53
N ASN A 210 1.67 33.78 6.41
CA ASN A 210 2.82 34.42 7.07
C ASN A 210 2.67 34.58 8.59
N GLY A 211 1.97 33.66 9.23
CA GLY A 211 1.78 33.66 10.69
C GLY A 211 0.48 34.31 11.18
N GLU A 212 -0.33 34.87 10.31
CA GLU A 212 -1.56 35.58 10.70
C GLU A 212 -2.69 34.65 11.15
N THR A 213 -2.72 33.40 10.63
CA THR A 213 -3.80 32.46 10.94
C THR A 213 -3.25 31.22 11.61
N GLN A 214 -3.58 31.02 12.90
CA GLN A 214 -3.25 29.78 13.60
C GLN A 214 -4.22 28.66 13.22
N ILE A 215 -3.69 27.48 12.96
CA ILE A 215 -4.47 26.26 12.69
C ILE A 215 -4.09 25.15 13.67
N VAL A 216 -5.08 24.36 14.10
CA VAL A 216 -4.91 23.29 15.08
C VAL A 216 -5.41 21.98 14.50
N ASN A 217 -4.60 20.94 14.56
CA ASN A 217 -4.93 19.65 13.97
C ASN A 217 -6.17 19.03 14.64
N THR A 218 -7.08 18.52 13.80
CA THR A 218 -8.29 17.83 14.24
C THR A 218 -8.02 16.43 14.78
N ASN A 219 -6.84 15.85 14.48
CA ASN A 219 -6.43 14.53 14.97
C ASN A 219 -5.84 14.61 16.38
N LYS A 220 -6.68 14.41 17.39
CA LYS A 220 -6.27 14.48 18.80
C LYS A 220 -5.29 13.37 19.22
N LEU A 221 -5.16 12.29 18.42
CA LEU A 221 -4.20 11.21 18.70
C LEU A 221 -2.75 11.71 18.73
N LEU A 222 -2.42 12.78 18.01
CA LEU A 222 -1.10 13.39 18.03
C LEU A 222 -0.65 13.81 19.44
N LYS A 223 -1.61 14.11 20.35
CA LYS A 223 -1.33 14.44 21.74
C LYS A 223 -1.54 13.28 22.70
N SER A 224 -2.50 12.40 22.42
CA SER A 224 -2.96 11.39 23.37
C SER A 224 -2.34 10.02 23.14
N PHE A 225 -1.73 9.75 21.95
CA PHE A 225 -1.17 8.44 21.62
C PHE A 225 0.32 8.55 21.29
N LYS A 226 1.16 7.96 22.12
CA LYS A 226 2.63 7.98 21.91
C LYS A 226 3.01 7.33 20.58
N GLY A 227 3.78 8.04 19.78
CA GLY A 227 4.26 7.57 18.48
C GLY A 227 3.26 7.82 17.34
N SER A 228 2.15 8.54 17.55
CA SER A 228 1.24 8.95 16.48
C SER A 228 1.95 9.80 15.43
N THR A 229 1.78 9.45 14.14
CA THR A 229 2.37 10.13 12.97
C THR A 229 1.32 10.67 11.98
N GLY A 230 0.06 10.73 12.38
CA GLY A 230 -1.03 11.28 11.56
C GLY A 230 -2.23 10.32 11.57
N ILE A 231 -3.17 10.35 10.61
CA ILE A 231 -3.13 10.94 9.27
C ILE A 231 -4.29 11.92 9.11
N LYS A 232 -5.57 11.42 9.16
CA LYS A 232 -6.75 12.23 8.85
C LYS A 232 -7.98 11.77 9.63
N THR A 233 -8.81 12.73 10.04
CA THR A 233 -10.14 12.48 10.63
C THR A 233 -11.24 13.02 9.71
N GLY A 234 -12.42 12.46 9.83
CA GLY A 234 -13.63 12.93 9.18
C GLY A 234 -14.87 12.59 10.00
N THR A 235 -15.88 13.42 9.96
CA THR A 235 -17.18 13.18 10.62
C THR A 235 -18.29 13.80 9.80
N SER A 236 -19.37 13.05 9.59
CA SER A 236 -20.60 13.54 8.98
C SER A 236 -21.78 12.71 9.48
N GLU A 237 -23.01 13.16 9.24
CA GLU A 237 -24.20 12.40 9.62
C GLU A 237 -24.27 11.05 8.91
N LYS A 238 -23.94 11.01 7.62
CA LYS A 238 -24.01 9.81 6.79
C LYS A 238 -22.87 8.83 7.06
N ALA A 239 -21.65 9.32 7.20
CA ALA A 239 -20.48 8.48 7.39
C ALA A 239 -20.23 8.08 8.86
N GLY A 240 -20.84 8.78 9.82
CA GLY A 240 -20.43 8.68 11.22
C GLY A 240 -19.06 9.30 11.46
N SER A 241 -18.36 8.87 12.50
CA SER A 241 -17.01 9.32 12.81
C SER A 241 -15.97 8.35 12.22
N CYS A 242 -15.07 8.88 11.40
CA CYS A 242 -14.05 8.13 10.67
C CYS A 242 -12.64 8.62 11.00
N ILE A 243 -11.66 7.73 10.93
CA ILE A 243 -10.24 8.07 11.11
C ILE A 243 -9.35 7.12 10.31
N ALA A 244 -8.33 7.67 9.66
CA ALA A 244 -7.13 6.97 9.25
C ALA A 244 -5.99 7.47 10.14
N ALA A 245 -5.36 6.58 10.89
CA ALA A 245 -4.29 6.89 11.82
C ALA A 245 -3.04 6.10 11.49
N SER A 246 -1.87 6.72 11.74
CA SER A 246 -0.59 6.03 11.71
C SER A 246 0.17 6.26 13.01
N ALA A 247 1.00 5.29 13.36
CA ALA A 247 1.89 5.40 14.51
C ALA A 247 3.16 4.57 14.29
N GLU A 248 4.25 5.01 14.91
CA GLU A 248 5.53 4.30 14.87
C GLU A 248 6.09 4.13 16.30
N ARG A 249 6.50 2.90 16.64
CA ARG A 249 7.21 2.57 17.87
C ARG A 249 8.26 1.49 17.59
N ASN A 250 9.49 1.71 18.05
CA ASN A 250 10.58 0.74 17.92
C ASN A 250 10.78 0.21 16.49
N GLY A 251 10.61 1.08 15.48
CA GLY A 251 10.72 0.74 14.08
C GLY A 251 9.53 -0.05 13.49
N VAL A 252 8.49 -0.33 14.27
CA VAL A 252 7.22 -0.86 13.76
C VAL A 252 6.33 0.31 13.37
N LYS A 253 5.93 0.35 12.10
CA LYS A 253 5.00 1.34 11.54
C LYS A 253 3.64 0.68 11.33
N LEU A 254 2.60 1.28 11.88
CA LEU A 254 1.23 0.78 11.76
C LEU A 254 0.34 1.83 11.12
N ILE A 255 -0.61 1.39 10.29
CA ILE A 255 -1.70 2.22 9.78
C ILE A 255 -3.01 1.53 10.14
N ALA A 256 -3.91 2.27 10.76
CA ALA A 256 -5.22 1.79 11.16
C ALA A 256 -6.31 2.71 10.58
N VAL A 257 -7.42 2.12 10.13
CA VAL A 257 -8.59 2.86 9.64
C VAL A 257 -9.84 2.36 10.35
N ILE A 258 -10.67 3.29 10.80
CA ILE A 258 -12.01 3.03 11.32
C ILE A 258 -13.01 3.88 10.53
N LEU A 259 -14.08 3.24 10.07
CA LEU A 259 -15.20 3.89 9.40
C LEU A 259 -16.50 3.62 10.15
N GLY A 260 -17.29 4.66 10.29
CA GLY A 260 -18.66 4.55 10.77
C GLY A 260 -18.82 4.44 12.28
N ALA A 261 -17.85 4.85 13.09
CA ALA A 261 -18.03 4.94 14.54
C ALA A 261 -19.20 5.88 14.87
N LYS A 262 -19.95 5.57 15.93
CA LYS A 262 -21.15 6.34 16.29
C LYS A 262 -20.82 7.78 16.72
N ASP A 263 -19.65 7.98 17.32
CA ASP A 263 -19.16 9.28 17.75
C ASP A 263 -17.61 9.33 17.79
N VAL A 264 -17.08 10.53 18.01
CA VAL A 264 -15.62 10.77 18.07
C VAL A 264 -14.97 10.02 19.23
N LYS A 265 -15.67 9.86 20.37
CA LYS A 265 -15.12 9.20 21.56
C LYS A 265 -14.93 7.70 21.32
N GLU A 266 -15.92 7.06 20.71
CA GLU A 266 -15.81 5.65 20.34
C GLU A 266 -14.74 5.43 19.28
N ARG A 267 -14.71 6.23 18.23
CA ARG A 267 -13.68 6.23 17.20
C ARG A 267 -12.26 6.32 17.79
N ASP A 268 -12.04 7.30 18.70
CA ASP A 268 -10.73 7.52 19.30
C ASP A 268 -10.34 6.37 20.24
N LYS A 269 -11.30 5.80 21.00
CA LYS A 269 -11.07 4.62 21.84
C LYS A 269 -10.67 3.40 20.99
N GLU A 270 -11.40 3.13 19.94
CA GLU A 270 -11.20 1.94 19.12
C GLU A 270 -9.91 2.01 18.29
N ILE A 271 -9.58 3.18 17.72
CA ILE A 271 -8.34 3.33 16.98
C ILE A 271 -7.11 3.17 17.88
N ILE A 272 -7.17 3.65 19.12
CA ILE A 272 -6.12 3.45 20.15
C ILE A 272 -5.99 1.96 20.47
N SER A 273 -7.11 1.26 20.68
CA SER A 273 -7.12 -0.18 20.94
C SER A 273 -6.51 -0.97 19.80
N LEU A 274 -6.85 -0.61 18.56
CA LEU A 274 -6.37 -1.26 17.35
C LEU A 274 -4.85 -1.06 17.15
N LEU A 275 -4.35 0.16 17.37
CA LEU A 275 -2.91 0.44 17.29
C LEU A 275 -2.13 -0.25 18.42
N ASN A 276 -2.66 -0.25 19.65
CA ASN A 276 -2.02 -0.97 20.76
C ASN A 276 -1.96 -2.47 20.48
N TYR A 277 -3.06 -3.07 19.99
CA TYR A 277 -3.06 -4.47 19.55
C TYR A 277 -1.90 -4.76 18.58
N GLY A 278 -1.72 -3.89 17.58
CA GLY A 278 -0.61 -4.06 16.63
C GLY A 278 0.77 -4.01 17.29
N PHE A 279 1.01 -3.10 18.22
CA PHE A 279 2.29 -3.00 18.92
C PHE A 279 2.49 -4.09 19.98
N ASP A 280 1.40 -4.54 20.62
CA ASP A 280 1.47 -5.55 21.67
C ASP A 280 1.60 -6.97 21.14
N GLU A 281 0.95 -7.29 20.01
CA GLU A 281 0.91 -8.64 19.45
C GLU A 281 1.94 -8.90 18.35
N PHE A 282 2.45 -7.86 17.70
CA PHE A 282 3.38 -8.02 16.58
C PHE A 282 4.79 -7.53 16.92
N ILE A 283 5.77 -8.13 16.27
CA ILE A 283 7.17 -7.78 16.41
C ILE A 283 7.87 -7.81 15.06
N LYS A 284 8.78 -6.87 14.86
CA LYS A 284 9.65 -6.81 13.69
C LYS A 284 10.86 -7.69 13.91
N ILE A 285 11.11 -8.61 13.00
CA ILE A 285 12.25 -9.52 13.08
C ILE A 285 13.14 -9.42 11.83
N THR A 286 14.43 -9.64 12.03
CA THR A 286 15.39 -9.78 10.94
C THR A 286 15.50 -11.26 10.58
N PRO A 287 15.29 -11.67 9.31
CA PRO A 287 15.46 -13.06 8.92
C PRO A 287 16.91 -13.52 9.11
N LYS A 288 17.09 -14.70 9.69
CA LYS A 288 18.44 -15.33 9.81
C LYS A 288 18.71 -16.09 8.53
N ILE A 289 19.92 -15.92 7.97
CA ILE A 289 20.37 -16.75 6.86
C ILE A 289 20.50 -18.19 7.39
N PRO A 290 19.91 -19.20 6.68
CA PRO A 290 20.02 -20.59 7.09
C PRO A 290 21.50 -21.04 7.19
N GLU A 291 21.85 -21.87 8.16
CA GLU A 291 23.22 -22.36 8.35
C GLU A 291 23.73 -23.15 7.16
N ASN A 292 22.85 -23.80 6.41
CA ASN A 292 23.19 -24.58 5.20
C ASN A 292 23.17 -23.71 3.92
N PHE A 293 23.20 -22.37 4.02
CA PHE A 293 23.26 -21.50 2.85
C PHE A 293 24.58 -21.67 2.11
N PRO A 294 24.58 -22.06 0.81
CA PRO A 294 25.78 -22.25 0.04
C PRO A 294 26.49 -20.92 -0.27
N GLU A 295 27.80 -20.87 -0.21
CA GLU A 295 28.58 -19.68 -0.56
C GLU A 295 28.74 -19.51 -2.06
N THR A 296 28.73 -20.63 -2.81
CA THR A 296 28.91 -20.64 -4.27
C THR A 296 27.86 -21.50 -4.97
N LEU A 297 27.68 -21.25 -6.25
CA LEU A 297 26.81 -22.02 -7.16
C LEU A 297 27.60 -22.42 -8.40
N LYS A 298 27.41 -23.66 -8.86
CA LYS A 298 28.03 -24.18 -10.09
C LYS A 298 27.53 -23.48 -11.32
N ILE A 299 28.42 -23.26 -12.28
CA ILE A 299 28.11 -22.63 -13.58
C ILE A 299 28.38 -23.61 -14.71
N LYS A 300 27.40 -23.70 -15.61
CA LYS A 300 27.52 -24.42 -16.86
C LYS A 300 27.80 -23.45 -18.02
N ASN A 301 28.70 -23.86 -18.93
CA ASN A 301 29.06 -23.08 -20.10
C ASN A 301 29.64 -21.68 -19.81
N GLY A 302 30.18 -21.43 -18.63
CA GLY A 302 30.76 -20.16 -18.22
C GLY A 302 32.30 -20.15 -18.20
N MET A 303 32.87 -18.93 -18.26
CA MET A 303 34.34 -18.74 -18.10
C MET A 303 34.82 -19.05 -16.69
N LYS A 304 33.93 -19.20 -15.73
CA LYS A 304 34.20 -19.69 -14.36
C LYS A 304 33.34 -20.94 -14.12
N SER A 305 33.82 -21.88 -13.32
CA SER A 305 33.09 -23.10 -12.94
C SER A 305 32.07 -22.88 -11.84
N GLU A 306 32.24 -21.80 -11.06
CA GLU A 306 31.37 -21.43 -9.94
C GLU A 306 31.31 -19.90 -9.76
N ILE A 307 30.30 -19.43 -9.09
CA ILE A 307 30.09 -18.04 -8.75
C ILE A 307 29.68 -17.89 -7.28
N LYS A 308 30.20 -16.87 -6.61
CA LYS A 308 29.73 -16.51 -5.27
C LYS A 308 28.32 -15.99 -5.34
N ILE A 309 27.54 -16.37 -4.34
CA ILE A 309 26.16 -15.93 -4.21
C ILE A 309 25.95 -15.26 -2.86
N TYR A 310 24.97 -14.38 -2.80
CA TYR A 310 24.64 -13.66 -1.58
C TYR A 310 23.14 -13.34 -1.52
N THR A 311 22.64 -13.08 -0.32
CA THR A 311 21.32 -12.50 -0.15
C THR A 311 21.49 -10.99 0.11
N PRO A 312 20.78 -10.12 -0.65
CA PRO A 312 20.83 -8.67 -0.41
C PRO A 312 20.29 -8.36 0.99
N VAL A 313 20.51 -7.12 1.40
CA VAL A 313 20.21 -6.63 2.75
C VAL A 313 18.88 -7.16 3.29
N LYS A 314 18.94 -7.62 4.50
CA LYS A 314 17.86 -8.23 5.26
C LYS A 314 16.80 -7.17 5.59
N GLU A 315 15.75 -7.11 4.80
CA GLU A 315 14.57 -6.35 5.20
C GLU A 315 13.94 -7.06 6.40
N ASN A 316 13.62 -6.27 7.41
CA ASN A 316 12.85 -6.78 8.53
C ASN A 316 11.40 -7.02 8.09
N PHE A 317 10.75 -8.01 8.68
CA PHE A 317 9.33 -8.25 8.45
C PHE A 317 8.58 -8.41 9.77
N LEU A 318 7.27 -8.11 9.73
CA LEU A 318 6.42 -8.12 10.91
C LEU A 318 5.73 -9.49 11.06
N ILE A 319 5.81 -10.06 12.27
CA ILE A 319 5.10 -11.31 12.61
C ILE A 319 4.36 -11.17 13.94
N HIS A 320 3.33 -11.98 14.12
CA HIS A 320 2.68 -12.13 15.41
C HIS A 320 3.64 -12.83 16.40
N LYS A 321 3.72 -12.33 17.63
CA LYS A 321 4.66 -12.83 18.66
C LYS A 321 4.50 -14.33 18.96
N SER A 322 3.26 -14.86 18.91
CA SER A 322 3.00 -16.29 19.13
C SER A 322 3.63 -17.22 18.07
N LEU A 323 4.10 -16.65 16.96
CA LEU A 323 4.74 -17.35 15.86
C LEU A 323 6.28 -17.31 15.95
N LEU A 324 6.82 -16.59 16.94
CA LEU A 324 8.26 -16.65 17.25
C LEU A 324 8.66 -18.11 17.55
N GLY A 325 9.72 -18.60 16.91
CA GLY A 325 10.17 -19.99 17.05
C GLY A 325 9.48 -21.02 16.16
N LYS A 326 8.40 -20.64 15.45
CA LYS A 326 7.73 -21.50 14.45
C LYS A 326 8.19 -21.23 13.01
N ILE A 327 9.12 -20.32 12.83
CA ILE A 327 9.63 -19.95 11.51
C ILE A 327 10.64 -21.00 11.07
N SER A 328 10.39 -21.62 9.94
CA SER A 328 11.32 -22.44 9.20
C SER A 328 11.81 -21.71 7.95
N SER A 329 12.95 -22.09 7.42
CA SER A 329 13.47 -21.52 6.18
C SER A 329 13.75 -22.64 5.16
N ASN A 330 13.48 -22.35 3.89
CA ASN A 330 13.77 -23.22 2.78
C ASN A 330 14.48 -22.43 1.68
N ILE A 331 15.60 -23.00 1.20
CA ILE A 331 16.40 -22.43 0.11
C ILE A 331 15.91 -23.03 -1.19
N ASN A 332 15.41 -22.20 -2.08
CA ASN A 332 15.02 -22.56 -3.43
C ASN A 332 16.11 -22.06 -4.39
N LEU A 333 17.07 -22.93 -4.72
CA LEU A 333 18.24 -22.65 -5.54
C LEU A 333 18.46 -23.82 -6.51
N PRO A 334 18.71 -23.57 -7.81
CA PRO A 334 19.06 -24.64 -8.75
C PRO A 334 20.42 -25.25 -8.39
N GLU A 335 20.67 -26.49 -8.78
CA GLU A 335 21.97 -27.15 -8.55
C GLU A 335 23.09 -26.49 -9.38
N GLU A 336 22.79 -25.98 -10.57
CA GLU A 336 23.68 -25.26 -11.47
C GLU A 336 22.94 -24.20 -12.29
N ILE A 337 23.63 -23.15 -12.73
CA ILE A 337 23.09 -22.11 -13.62
C ILE A 337 23.97 -21.96 -14.85
N SER A 338 23.33 -21.67 -16.02
CA SER A 338 24.06 -21.48 -17.28
C SER A 338 24.50 -20.03 -17.49
N ALA A 339 25.74 -19.84 -17.92
CA ALA A 339 26.23 -18.53 -18.37
C ALA A 339 25.57 -18.12 -19.70
N PRO A 340 25.43 -16.80 -20.00
CA PRO A 340 25.96 -15.67 -19.22
C PRO A 340 25.16 -15.37 -17.95
N ILE A 341 25.80 -14.79 -16.94
CA ILE A 341 25.18 -14.38 -15.69
C ILE A 341 25.57 -12.92 -15.46
N ASP A 342 24.59 -12.07 -15.21
CA ASP A 342 24.80 -10.66 -14.89
C ASP A 342 25.12 -10.49 -13.39
N LYS A 343 25.88 -9.46 -13.06
CA LYS A 343 26.08 -9.07 -11.66
C LYS A 343 24.74 -8.68 -11.02
N ASN A 344 24.52 -9.15 -9.79
CA ASN A 344 23.27 -8.98 -9.02
C ASN A 344 22.04 -9.67 -9.64
N GLN A 345 22.22 -10.56 -10.60
CA GLN A 345 21.13 -11.34 -11.16
C GLN A 345 20.49 -12.22 -10.07
N LYS A 346 19.14 -12.19 -9.98
CA LYS A 346 18.40 -13.13 -9.13
C LYS A 346 18.55 -14.55 -9.68
N ILE A 347 19.03 -15.47 -8.85
CA ILE A 347 19.27 -16.87 -9.18
C ILE A 347 18.48 -17.86 -8.31
N GLY A 348 17.93 -17.39 -7.21
CA GLY A 348 17.10 -18.18 -6.32
C GLY A 348 16.44 -17.32 -5.26
N GLU A 349 15.86 -17.97 -4.26
CA GLU A 349 15.24 -17.29 -3.12
C GLU A 349 15.28 -18.14 -1.86
N ILE A 350 15.27 -17.49 -0.70
CA ILE A 350 15.04 -18.10 0.60
C ILE A 350 13.60 -17.79 0.99
N ASN A 351 12.80 -18.82 1.21
CA ASN A 351 11.45 -18.71 1.73
C ASN A 351 11.44 -18.96 3.23
N TYR A 352 10.87 -18.02 4.00
CA TYR A 352 10.61 -18.16 5.43
C TYR A 352 9.16 -18.52 5.62
N ASN A 353 8.89 -19.67 6.24
CA ASN A 353 7.57 -20.26 6.32
C ASN A 353 7.12 -20.42 7.78
N ILE A 354 5.82 -20.33 8.00
CA ILE A 354 5.14 -20.75 9.22
C ILE A 354 4.13 -21.83 8.82
N GLY A 355 4.40 -23.08 9.21
CA GLY A 355 3.69 -24.21 8.64
C GLY A 355 3.85 -24.27 7.12
N ASN A 356 2.77 -24.21 6.38
CA ASN A 356 2.74 -24.23 4.90
C ASN A 356 2.70 -22.83 4.26
N GLU A 357 2.60 -21.78 5.06
CA GLU A 357 2.49 -20.40 4.55
C GLU A 357 3.87 -19.74 4.48
N THR A 358 4.20 -19.14 3.33
CA THR A 358 5.39 -18.31 3.18
C THR A 358 5.11 -16.90 3.68
N VAL A 359 5.75 -16.52 4.80
CA VAL A 359 5.56 -15.22 5.44
C VAL A 359 6.54 -14.15 4.97
N TYR A 360 7.70 -14.58 4.44
CA TYR A 360 8.70 -13.66 3.89
C TYR A 360 9.59 -14.36 2.87
N ARG A 361 10.09 -13.60 1.87
CA ARG A 361 11.01 -14.09 0.84
C ARG A 361 12.21 -13.17 0.68
N CYS A 362 13.41 -13.76 0.62
CA CYS A 362 14.64 -13.06 0.27
C CYS A 362 15.17 -13.59 -1.06
N ASN A 363 15.59 -12.68 -1.95
CA ASN A 363 16.27 -13.10 -3.17
C ASN A 363 17.68 -13.61 -2.85
N ILE A 364 18.15 -14.54 -3.67
CA ILE A 364 19.56 -14.95 -3.73
C ILE A 364 20.10 -14.44 -5.07
N ASN A 365 21.18 -13.66 -5.01
CA ASN A 365 21.75 -13.01 -6.18
C ASN A 365 23.19 -13.44 -6.42
N SER A 366 23.65 -13.33 -7.68
CA SER A 366 25.04 -13.46 -8.07
C SER A 366 25.84 -12.26 -7.57
N SER A 367 27.07 -12.49 -7.05
CA SER A 367 27.96 -11.38 -6.66
C SER A 367 28.75 -10.78 -7.81
N ASP A 368 28.94 -11.53 -8.89
CA ASP A 368 29.74 -11.14 -10.04
C ASP A 368 28.97 -11.40 -11.34
N GLU A 369 29.54 -10.96 -12.44
CA GLU A 369 29.17 -11.38 -13.80
C GLU A 369 30.01 -12.57 -14.26
N VAL A 370 29.44 -13.41 -15.10
CA VAL A 370 30.17 -14.53 -15.73
C VAL A 370 29.78 -14.64 -17.19
N GLU A 371 30.76 -14.42 -18.05
CA GLU A 371 30.58 -14.55 -19.49
C GLU A 371 30.44 -16.02 -19.92
N LYS A 372 29.72 -16.24 -21.00
CA LYS A 372 29.64 -17.55 -21.63
C LYS A 372 30.99 -17.91 -22.29
N ILE A 373 31.41 -19.18 -22.15
CA ILE A 373 32.55 -19.72 -22.91
C ILE A 373 32.29 -19.50 -24.41
N ASN A 374 33.25 -18.90 -25.07
CA ASN A 374 33.32 -18.80 -26.51
C ASN A 374 34.71 -19.20 -27.04
N PHE A 375 34.79 -19.56 -28.33
CA PHE A 375 36.00 -20.05 -28.92
C PHE A 375 37.20 -19.08 -28.80
N LYS A 376 36.95 -17.77 -28.92
CA LYS A 376 38.01 -16.74 -28.77
C LYS A 376 38.56 -16.68 -27.35
N SER A 377 37.69 -16.78 -26.35
CA SER A 377 38.11 -16.77 -24.94
C SER A 377 38.94 -18.01 -24.59
N VAL A 378 38.54 -19.20 -25.06
CA VAL A 378 39.30 -20.44 -24.86
C VAL A 378 40.64 -20.37 -25.54
N LEU A 379 40.68 -19.94 -26.80
CA LEU A 379 41.95 -19.80 -27.58
C LEU A 379 42.90 -18.81 -26.88
N GLY A 380 42.37 -17.67 -26.38
CA GLY A 380 43.16 -16.69 -25.62
C GLY A 380 43.76 -17.27 -24.34
N CYS A 381 43.01 -18.05 -23.58
CA CYS A 381 43.53 -18.74 -22.38
C CYS A 381 44.63 -19.76 -22.71
N VAL A 382 44.44 -20.55 -23.76
CA VAL A 382 45.45 -21.56 -24.20
C VAL A 382 46.74 -20.88 -24.66
N VAL A 383 46.63 -19.83 -25.48
CA VAL A 383 47.77 -19.04 -25.95
C VAL A 383 48.52 -18.40 -24.77
N PHE A 384 47.80 -17.80 -23.81
CA PHE A 384 48.41 -17.19 -22.63
C PHE A 384 49.13 -18.19 -21.72
N GLN A 385 48.64 -19.42 -21.57
CA GLN A 385 49.32 -20.48 -20.84
C GLN A 385 50.61 -20.95 -21.57
N PHE A 386 50.58 -21.03 -22.91
CA PHE A 386 51.75 -21.38 -23.70
C PHE A 386 52.91 -20.38 -23.59
N PHE A 387 52.61 -19.10 -23.42
CA PHE A 387 53.61 -18.04 -23.27
C PHE A 387 54.12 -17.87 -21.81
N LYS A 388 53.51 -18.54 -20.83
CA LYS A 388 53.93 -18.52 -19.43
C LYS A 388 54.83 -19.70 -19.04
N MET A 389 55.00 -20.71 -19.92
CA MET A 389 55.96 -21.77 -19.83
C MET A 389 57.29 -21.37 -20.52
#